data_7ae2c8e8fc3f708768162c7d27d885ae
#
_entry.id   7ae2c8e8fc3f708768162c7d27d885ae
#
_cell.length_a   1.000
_cell.length_b   1.000
_cell.length_c   1.000
_cell.angle_alpha   90.00
_cell.angle_beta   90.00
_cell.angle_gamma   90.00
#
_symmetry.space_group_name_H-M   'P 1'
#
loop_
_entity.id
_entity.type
_entity.pdbx_description
1 polymer ?
#
loop_
_entity_poly.entity_id
_entity_poly.type
_entity_poly.pdbx_seq_one_letter_code
_entity_poly.pdbx_strand_id
1 'polypeptide(L)'
;MNIRNYILTISLFIGSCGLMAQNQKITLGSYTFKDGGEYNGEIAAGKPHGTGKTIWGNGDHYEGEYVKGKRQGNGVFVFVDGEKYEGQWFDDHQHGFGTYYFNNNNKYVGLWYIDYQQGHGVMYYYNGDVYDGNWHEDVRSGKGKYTFASGAFYDGQWKNDEKSGRGRFEWGDGTVYDGEWAHNMRNGEGTYVYSTGDLYKGKWQDDMQHGKGVCRFANGDIYEGDYYKGERTGVGLAKYANGDRYNGHFLNGFKHGQGTVVWANGDKYEGQWANDQRNGKGKLTTKQGDIIDGYFKDGQLHGECIGHMANGSKFKSHYQNGKRQGPSIEEDKSGQRIECNYKDGRRDGPYVEKDRNGKIVRQGNYVNGRKQ
;
A
#
# COMPACT_ATOMS: atom_id res chain seq x y z
N MET A 1 21.44 -13.68 17.91
CA MET A 1 21.34 -15.11 17.57
C MET A 1 22.27 -15.38 16.41
N ASN A 2 23.14 -16.36 16.53
CA ASN A 2 24.40 -16.59 15.83
C ASN A 2 24.43 -16.39 14.32
N ILE A 3 25.30 -15.48 13.88
CA ILE A 3 25.84 -15.45 12.52
C ILE A 3 26.88 -16.59 12.41
N ARG A 4 26.51 -17.69 11.80
CA ARG A 4 27.46 -18.71 11.37
C ARG A 4 26.99 -19.36 10.06
N ASN A 5 27.91 -19.33 9.09
CA ASN A 5 28.05 -20.21 7.94
C ASN A 5 27.14 -20.03 6.74
N TYR A 6 27.58 -19.18 5.80
CA TYR A 6 27.54 -19.53 4.38
C TYR A 6 28.94 -19.36 3.80
N ILE A 7 29.78 -20.35 4.04
CA ILE A 7 30.99 -20.56 3.24
C ILE A 7 30.51 -21.31 2.01
N LEU A 8 30.35 -20.59 0.89
CA LEU A 8 30.18 -21.21 -0.41
C LEU A 8 31.53 -21.82 -0.79
N THR A 9 31.63 -23.13 -0.74
CA THR A 9 32.75 -23.93 -1.25
C THR A 9 32.80 -23.75 -2.77
N ILE A 10 33.63 -22.82 -3.23
CA ILE A 10 34.10 -22.82 -4.63
C ILE A 10 35.11 -23.94 -4.71
N SER A 11 34.71 -25.07 -5.31
CA SER A 11 35.59 -26.16 -5.64
C SER A 11 36.60 -25.67 -6.69
N LEU A 12 37.82 -25.40 -6.25
CA LEU A 12 38.94 -25.23 -7.14
C LEU A 12 39.18 -26.55 -7.89
N PHE A 13 38.80 -26.57 -9.17
CA PHE A 13 39.39 -27.54 -10.10
C PHE A 13 40.84 -27.12 -10.36
N ILE A 14 41.80 -27.63 -9.57
CA ILE A 14 43.22 -27.57 -9.88
C ILE A 14 43.48 -28.68 -10.89
N GLY A 15 43.27 -28.35 -12.16
CA GLY A 15 43.85 -29.14 -13.24
C GLY A 15 45.35 -28.95 -13.17
N SER A 16 46.08 -29.98 -12.77
CA SER A 16 47.53 -30.04 -12.83
C SER A 16 47.99 -30.05 -14.30
N CYS A 17 48.06 -28.86 -14.90
CA CYS A 17 48.81 -28.64 -16.09
C CYS A 17 50.21 -28.17 -15.66
N GLY A 18 51.15 -29.10 -15.59
CA GLY A 18 52.57 -28.81 -15.34
C GLY A 18 53.14 -27.95 -16.44
N LEU A 19 52.88 -26.65 -16.45
CA LEU A 19 53.67 -25.66 -17.12
C LEU A 19 54.89 -25.38 -16.22
N MET A 20 56.07 -25.75 -16.66
CA MET A 20 57.31 -25.24 -16.13
C MET A 20 57.25 -23.71 -16.17
N ALA A 21 56.97 -23.10 -15.02
CA ALA A 21 57.14 -21.67 -14.85
C ALA A 21 58.63 -21.40 -15.02
N GLN A 22 59.07 -20.89 -16.19
CA GLN A 22 60.36 -20.25 -16.28
C GLN A 22 60.39 -19.16 -15.20
N ASN A 23 61.28 -19.31 -14.21
CA ASN A 23 61.55 -18.26 -13.22
C ASN A 23 62.04 -17.02 -13.97
N GLN A 24 61.10 -16.16 -14.38
CA GLN A 24 61.46 -14.88 -14.98
C GLN A 24 62.13 -14.04 -13.88
N LYS A 25 63.37 -13.61 -14.15
CA LYS A 25 64.13 -12.77 -13.24
C LYS A 25 63.36 -11.44 -13.04
N ILE A 26 62.86 -11.24 -11.86
CA ILE A 26 62.24 -9.97 -11.45
C ILE A 26 63.33 -8.99 -11.06
N THR A 27 63.27 -7.76 -11.58
CA THR A 27 64.21 -6.68 -11.28
C THR A 27 63.47 -5.40 -11.04
N LEU A 28 64.03 -4.48 -10.27
CA LEU A 28 63.47 -3.12 -10.17
C LEU A 28 63.83 -2.31 -11.40
N GLY A 29 62.89 -1.50 -11.89
CA GLY A 29 63.10 -0.66 -13.06
C GLY A 29 61.91 0.27 -13.34
N SER A 30 62.03 1.00 -14.45
CA SER A 30 60.99 1.91 -14.95
C SER A 30 60.45 1.46 -16.30
N TYR A 31 59.21 1.83 -16.58
CA TYR A 31 58.56 1.54 -17.87
C TYR A 31 57.59 2.67 -18.21
N THR A 32 57.59 3.10 -19.48
CA THR A 32 56.60 4.11 -19.93
C THR A 32 55.52 3.42 -20.76
N PHE A 33 54.26 3.55 -20.34
CA PHE A 33 53.12 3.06 -21.07
C PHE A 33 52.85 3.90 -22.32
N LYS A 34 52.09 3.36 -23.28
CA LYS A 34 51.74 4.07 -24.53
C LYS A 34 50.85 5.28 -24.29
N ASP A 35 50.07 5.28 -23.19
CA ASP A 35 49.20 6.38 -22.73
C ASP A 35 49.93 7.44 -21.92
N GLY A 36 51.24 7.33 -21.82
CA GLY A 36 52.09 8.27 -21.10
C GLY A 36 52.26 8.01 -19.60
N GLY A 37 51.74 6.87 -19.10
CA GLY A 37 51.94 6.48 -17.71
C GLY A 37 53.40 6.11 -17.42
N GLU A 38 53.98 6.71 -16.38
CA GLU A 38 55.34 6.41 -15.93
C GLU A 38 55.29 5.44 -14.77
N TYR A 39 55.79 4.22 -15.00
CA TYR A 39 55.85 3.15 -14.03
C TYR A 39 57.22 3.06 -13.37
N ASN A 40 57.23 2.84 -12.07
CA ASN A 40 58.39 2.46 -11.28
C ASN A 40 58.04 1.28 -10.37
N GLY A 41 58.83 0.21 -10.44
CA GLY A 41 58.56 -0.99 -9.66
C GLY A 41 59.23 -2.25 -10.19
N GLU A 42 58.64 -3.39 -9.92
CA GLU A 42 59.14 -4.68 -10.35
C GLU A 42 58.86 -4.94 -11.83
N ILE A 43 59.85 -5.42 -12.58
CA ILE A 43 59.79 -5.71 -14.01
C ILE A 43 60.21 -7.16 -14.26
N ALA A 44 59.44 -7.83 -15.09
CA ALA A 44 59.79 -9.14 -15.66
C ALA A 44 59.63 -9.14 -17.19
N ALA A 45 60.62 -9.65 -17.91
CA ALA A 45 60.63 -9.68 -19.39
C ALA A 45 60.35 -8.29 -20.02
N GLY A 46 60.88 -7.21 -19.42
CA GLY A 46 60.78 -5.85 -19.94
C GLY A 46 59.40 -5.19 -19.76
N LYS A 47 58.51 -5.73 -18.91
CA LYS A 47 57.18 -5.20 -18.62
C LYS A 47 56.93 -5.12 -17.10
N PRO A 48 56.10 -4.20 -16.66
CA PRO A 48 55.61 -4.16 -15.28
C PRO A 48 55.11 -5.53 -14.82
N HIS A 49 55.61 -5.98 -13.64
CA HIS A 49 55.26 -7.25 -13.05
C HIS A 49 55.48 -7.16 -11.53
N GLY A 50 54.73 -7.93 -10.70
CA GLY A 50 54.83 -7.77 -9.26
C GLY A 50 54.27 -6.42 -8.79
N THR A 51 54.93 -5.77 -7.84
CA THR A 51 54.44 -4.53 -7.26
C THR A 51 55.09 -3.30 -7.89
N GLY A 52 54.33 -2.23 -8.05
CA GLY A 52 54.85 -0.97 -8.56
C GLY A 52 53.83 0.15 -8.57
N LYS A 53 54.33 1.33 -8.97
CA LYS A 53 53.52 2.57 -9.04
C LYS A 53 53.59 3.16 -10.44
N THR A 54 52.42 3.55 -10.96
CA THR A 54 52.33 4.32 -12.21
C THR A 54 51.72 5.68 -11.91
N ILE A 55 52.29 6.75 -12.52
CA ILE A 55 51.77 8.09 -12.47
C ILE A 55 51.53 8.57 -13.90
N TRP A 56 50.33 9.06 -14.18
CA TRP A 56 49.96 9.62 -15.48
C TRP A 56 50.12 11.15 -15.48
N GLY A 57 50.33 11.73 -16.65
CA GLY A 57 50.56 13.18 -16.80
C GLY A 57 49.41 14.06 -16.41
N ASN A 58 48.18 13.54 -16.29
CA ASN A 58 46.99 14.21 -15.79
C ASN A 58 46.93 14.28 -14.24
N GLY A 59 47.80 13.52 -13.55
CA GLY A 59 47.84 13.44 -12.09
C GLY A 59 47.23 12.16 -11.50
N ASP A 60 46.55 11.35 -12.30
CA ASP A 60 46.09 10.02 -11.87
C ASP A 60 47.29 9.16 -11.46
N HIS A 61 47.10 8.29 -10.49
CA HIS A 61 48.14 7.33 -10.15
C HIS A 61 47.54 6.02 -9.64
N TYR A 62 48.29 4.96 -9.91
CA TYR A 62 48.00 3.60 -9.41
C TYR A 62 49.21 3.07 -8.64
N GLU A 63 48.94 2.39 -7.54
CA GLU A 63 49.92 1.65 -6.77
C GLU A 63 49.37 0.27 -6.44
N GLY A 64 50.06 -0.79 -6.89
CA GLY A 64 49.56 -2.14 -6.73
C GLY A 64 50.30 -3.18 -7.56
N GLU A 65 49.64 -4.32 -7.76
CA GLU A 65 50.16 -5.48 -8.43
C GLU A 65 49.97 -5.38 -9.96
N TYR A 66 50.95 -5.90 -10.68
CA TYR A 66 51.00 -6.00 -12.15
C TYR A 66 51.36 -7.39 -12.62
N VAL A 67 50.77 -7.83 -13.72
CA VAL A 67 51.14 -9.03 -14.45
C VAL A 67 51.26 -8.71 -15.94
N LYS A 68 52.47 -8.87 -16.50
CA LYS A 68 52.76 -8.65 -17.94
C LYS A 68 52.33 -7.24 -18.44
N GLY A 69 52.47 -6.24 -17.62
CA GLY A 69 52.17 -4.84 -17.93
C GLY A 69 50.73 -4.41 -17.71
N LYS A 70 49.89 -5.25 -17.09
CA LYS A 70 48.52 -4.94 -16.76
C LYS A 70 48.30 -4.92 -15.24
N ARG A 71 47.44 -4.06 -14.72
CA ARG A 71 47.02 -4.04 -13.33
C ARG A 71 46.33 -5.38 -13.02
N GLN A 72 46.73 -6.01 -11.94
CA GLN A 72 46.27 -7.33 -11.53
C GLN A 72 46.38 -7.45 -10.01
N GLY A 73 45.61 -8.34 -9.37
CA GLY A 73 45.69 -8.52 -7.92
C GLY A 73 45.17 -7.33 -7.16
N ASN A 74 45.82 -6.92 -6.07
CA ASN A 74 45.38 -5.79 -5.23
C ASN A 74 46.07 -4.50 -5.64
N GLY A 75 45.33 -3.39 -5.60
CA GLY A 75 45.90 -2.08 -5.90
C GLY A 75 44.96 -0.93 -5.59
N VAL A 76 45.56 0.25 -5.53
CA VAL A 76 44.86 1.51 -5.27
C VAL A 76 45.03 2.41 -6.50
N PHE A 77 43.93 2.91 -7.04
CA PHE A 77 43.91 3.93 -8.08
C PHE A 77 43.33 5.21 -7.49
N VAL A 78 44.04 6.31 -7.65
CA VAL A 78 43.57 7.64 -7.23
C VAL A 78 43.46 8.52 -8.47
N PHE A 79 42.28 9.04 -8.69
CA PHE A 79 41.97 9.96 -9.78
C PHE A 79 42.32 11.38 -9.41
N VAL A 80 42.63 12.22 -10.38
CA VAL A 80 43.02 13.62 -10.20
C VAL A 80 41.91 14.44 -9.54
N ASP A 81 40.66 14.08 -9.69
CA ASP A 81 39.49 14.71 -9.09
C ASP A 81 39.24 14.31 -7.63
N GLY A 82 40.10 13.42 -7.08
CA GLY A 82 40.04 12.94 -5.70
C GLY A 82 39.25 11.67 -5.50
N GLU A 83 38.62 11.10 -6.54
CA GLU A 83 38.03 9.78 -6.45
C GLU A 83 39.12 8.71 -6.23
N LYS A 84 38.74 7.60 -5.60
CA LYS A 84 39.67 6.53 -5.30
C LYS A 84 39.00 5.16 -5.40
N TYR A 85 39.66 4.22 -6.07
CA TYR A 85 39.35 2.80 -5.97
C TYR A 85 40.46 2.06 -5.23
N GLU A 86 40.10 1.23 -4.29
CA GLU A 86 40.97 0.36 -3.51
C GLU A 86 40.40 -1.07 -3.52
N GLY A 87 41.06 -1.99 -4.19
CA GLY A 87 40.51 -3.33 -4.35
C GLY A 87 41.25 -4.20 -5.33
N GLN A 88 40.56 -5.22 -5.78
CA GLN A 88 41.08 -6.20 -6.72
C GLN A 88 40.99 -5.69 -8.17
N TRP A 89 41.99 -6.06 -8.96
CA TRP A 89 42.16 -5.73 -10.37
C TRP A 89 42.31 -7.00 -11.19
N PHE A 90 41.77 -7.02 -12.37
CA PHE A 90 41.96 -8.09 -13.36
C PHE A 90 42.03 -7.48 -14.75
N ASP A 91 43.14 -7.73 -15.44
CA ASP A 91 43.39 -7.33 -16.84
C ASP A 91 43.13 -5.81 -17.08
N ASP A 92 43.59 -4.93 -16.16
CA ASP A 92 43.42 -3.47 -16.09
C ASP A 92 42.03 -2.99 -15.65
N HIS A 93 41.12 -3.85 -15.30
CA HIS A 93 39.77 -3.50 -14.84
C HIS A 93 39.61 -3.67 -13.33
N GLN A 94 38.81 -2.85 -12.71
CA GLN A 94 38.29 -3.07 -11.35
C GLN A 94 37.51 -4.38 -11.34
N HIS A 95 37.85 -5.28 -10.41
CA HIS A 95 37.31 -6.65 -10.41
C HIS A 95 37.27 -7.17 -8.96
N GLY A 96 36.50 -8.26 -8.72
CA GLY A 96 36.45 -8.88 -7.41
C GLY A 96 35.93 -7.93 -6.33
N PHE A 97 36.52 -7.97 -5.13
CA PHE A 97 36.09 -7.12 -4.03
C PHE A 97 36.89 -5.81 -3.98
N GLY A 98 36.19 -4.68 -3.82
CA GLY A 98 36.83 -3.36 -3.75
C GLY A 98 35.96 -2.30 -3.13
N THR A 99 36.61 -1.18 -2.78
CA THR A 99 35.99 0.03 -2.25
C THR A 99 36.20 1.18 -3.21
N TYR A 100 35.15 1.88 -3.59
CA TYR A 100 35.23 3.10 -4.38
C TYR A 100 34.79 4.30 -3.52
N TYR A 101 35.57 5.33 -3.48
CA TYR A 101 35.31 6.60 -2.82
C TYR A 101 35.03 7.65 -3.91
N PHE A 102 33.81 8.13 -3.97
CA PHE A 102 33.39 9.14 -4.92
C PHE A 102 33.73 10.55 -4.43
N ASN A 103 33.94 11.49 -5.34
CA ASN A 103 34.23 12.88 -5.04
C ASN A 103 33.10 13.62 -4.32
N ASN A 104 31.85 13.11 -4.41
CA ASN A 104 30.68 13.60 -3.71
C ASN A 104 30.51 13.02 -2.27
N ASN A 105 31.56 12.39 -1.72
CA ASN A 105 31.58 11.71 -0.43
C ASN A 105 30.69 10.46 -0.32
N ASN A 106 30.20 9.92 -1.42
CA ASN A 106 29.62 8.59 -1.42
C ASN A 106 30.74 7.56 -1.34
N LYS A 107 30.39 6.35 -0.85
CA LYS A 107 31.34 5.22 -0.79
C LYS A 107 30.62 3.92 -1.14
N TYR A 108 31.14 3.21 -2.10
CA TYR A 108 30.71 1.84 -2.41
C TYR A 108 31.70 0.82 -1.88
N VAL A 109 31.23 -0.25 -1.27
CA VAL A 109 32.01 -1.39 -0.78
C VAL A 109 31.35 -2.66 -1.28
N GLY A 110 31.97 -3.38 -2.20
CA GLY A 110 31.30 -4.56 -2.75
C GLY A 110 32.05 -5.23 -3.88
N LEU A 111 31.31 -6.05 -4.61
CA LEU A 111 31.85 -6.78 -5.75
C LEU A 111 31.83 -5.92 -7.02
N TRP A 112 32.85 -6.12 -7.83
CA TRP A 112 33.10 -5.47 -9.12
C TRP A 112 33.31 -6.51 -10.21
N TYR A 113 32.83 -6.21 -11.41
CA TYR A 113 33.09 -7.02 -12.60
C TYR A 113 33.31 -6.12 -13.81
N ILE A 114 34.55 -6.08 -14.30
CA ILE A 114 34.97 -5.28 -15.46
C ILE A 114 34.45 -3.83 -15.33
N ASP A 115 34.91 -3.13 -14.28
CA ASP A 115 34.64 -1.73 -13.91
C ASP A 115 33.18 -1.44 -13.48
N TYR A 116 32.29 -2.41 -13.43
CA TYR A 116 30.90 -2.25 -12.98
C TYR A 116 30.69 -2.78 -11.55
N GLN A 117 29.87 -2.09 -10.77
CA GLN A 117 29.31 -2.64 -9.52
C GLN A 117 28.44 -3.86 -9.87
N GLN A 118 28.78 -5.00 -9.29
CA GLN A 118 28.12 -6.26 -9.65
C GLN A 118 27.96 -7.16 -8.43
N GLY A 119 26.86 -7.92 -8.35
CA GLY A 119 26.62 -8.80 -7.21
C GLY A 119 26.32 -8.03 -5.93
N HIS A 120 26.78 -8.49 -4.77
CA HIS A 120 26.49 -7.85 -3.49
C HIS A 120 27.43 -6.68 -3.18
N GLY A 121 26.86 -5.55 -2.73
CA GLY A 121 27.64 -4.39 -2.30
C GLY A 121 26.81 -3.42 -1.45
N VAL A 122 27.53 -2.58 -0.72
CA VAL A 122 26.95 -1.55 0.16
C VAL A 122 27.34 -0.17 -0.35
N MET A 123 26.36 0.66 -0.63
CA MET A 123 26.54 2.08 -0.95
C MET A 123 26.21 2.91 0.28
N TYR A 124 27.15 3.72 0.72
CA TYR A 124 26.99 4.74 1.74
C TYR A 124 26.87 6.08 1.03
N TYR A 125 25.74 6.73 1.17
CA TYR A 125 25.48 8.05 0.58
C TYR A 125 25.91 9.17 1.52
N TYR A 126 26.33 10.31 0.97
CA TYR A 126 26.79 11.47 1.74
C TYR A 126 25.72 12.05 2.69
N ASN A 127 24.43 11.81 2.37
CA ASN A 127 23.30 12.26 3.19
C ASN A 127 23.00 11.32 4.38
N GLY A 128 23.80 10.25 4.55
CA GLY A 128 23.63 9.26 5.62
C GLY A 128 22.73 8.07 5.27
N ASP A 129 22.15 8.04 4.07
CA ASP A 129 21.42 6.86 3.58
C ASP A 129 22.40 5.71 3.31
N VAL A 130 21.90 4.48 3.39
CA VAL A 130 22.67 3.27 3.09
C VAL A 130 21.83 2.33 2.24
N TYR A 131 22.41 1.86 1.15
CA TYR A 131 21.87 0.71 0.41
C TYR A 131 22.77 -0.49 0.60
N ASP A 132 22.22 -1.60 1.05
CA ASP A 132 22.88 -2.90 1.24
C ASP A 132 22.11 -3.95 0.42
N GLY A 133 22.69 -4.40 -0.69
CA GLY A 133 21.98 -5.27 -1.61
C GLY A 133 22.72 -5.62 -2.88
N ASN A 134 21.97 -6.16 -3.83
CA ASN A 134 22.53 -6.61 -5.09
C ASN A 134 22.56 -5.50 -6.15
N TRP A 135 23.58 -5.59 -6.98
CA TRP A 135 23.90 -4.68 -8.09
C TRP A 135 24.05 -5.45 -9.39
N HIS A 136 23.71 -4.85 -10.48
CA HIS A 136 23.92 -5.33 -11.82
C HIS A 136 24.24 -4.16 -12.75
N GLU A 137 25.49 -4.11 -13.25
CA GLU A 137 25.98 -3.02 -14.11
C GLU A 137 25.64 -1.62 -13.53
N ASP A 138 26.13 -1.36 -12.30
CA ASP A 138 25.98 -0.10 -11.53
C ASP A 138 24.55 0.25 -11.08
N VAL A 139 23.55 -0.57 -11.37
CA VAL A 139 22.18 -0.32 -10.91
C VAL A 139 21.74 -1.32 -9.84
N ARG A 140 20.93 -0.87 -8.88
CA ARG A 140 20.36 -1.75 -7.85
C ARG A 140 19.42 -2.74 -8.50
N SER A 141 19.63 -4.02 -8.21
CA SER A 141 18.88 -5.12 -8.83
C SER A 141 18.77 -6.30 -7.87
N GLY A 142 17.68 -7.08 -7.94
CA GLY A 142 17.49 -8.22 -7.04
C GLY A 142 17.10 -7.77 -5.63
N LYS A 143 17.57 -8.45 -4.59
CA LYS A 143 17.26 -8.14 -3.19
C LYS A 143 18.19 -7.06 -2.65
N GLY A 144 17.62 -6.15 -1.86
CA GLY A 144 18.39 -5.14 -1.17
C GLY A 144 17.58 -4.32 -0.17
N LYS A 145 18.27 -3.82 0.84
CA LYS A 145 17.71 -2.94 1.86
C LYS A 145 18.24 -1.54 1.69
N TYR A 146 17.35 -0.57 1.53
CA TYR A 146 17.66 0.85 1.55
C TYR A 146 17.24 1.43 2.89
N THR A 147 18.18 1.94 3.66
CA THR A 147 17.94 2.58 4.96
C THR A 147 18.18 4.08 4.80
N PHE A 148 17.16 4.86 5.07
CA PHE A 148 17.24 6.31 5.08
C PHE A 148 17.92 6.82 6.35
N ALA A 149 18.58 7.97 6.32
CA ALA A 149 19.18 8.60 7.48
C ALA A 149 18.15 8.88 8.60
N SER A 150 16.87 9.01 8.26
CA SER A 150 15.77 9.15 9.21
C SER A 150 15.46 7.87 10.01
N GLY A 151 16.04 6.71 9.62
CA GLY A 151 15.74 5.41 10.18
C GLY A 151 14.61 4.63 9.47
N ALA A 152 13.86 5.28 8.56
CA ALA A 152 12.95 4.58 7.68
C ALA A 152 13.73 3.59 6.78
N PHE A 153 13.09 2.53 6.30
CA PHE A 153 13.77 1.62 5.38
C PHE A 153 12.81 0.95 4.40
N TYR A 154 13.36 0.56 3.26
CA TYR A 154 12.77 -0.41 2.33
C TYR A 154 13.63 -1.66 2.29
N ASP A 155 13.04 -2.83 2.49
CA ASP A 155 13.67 -4.14 2.37
C ASP A 155 12.85 -4.97 1.37
N GLY A 156 13.42 -5.24 0.19
CA GLY A 156 12.66 -5.85 -0.87
C GLY A 156 13.43 -6.04 -2.16
N GLN A 157 12.67 -6.22 -3.24
CA GLN A 157 13.20 -6.43 -4.58
C GLN A 157 13.39 -5.10 -5.31
N TRP A 158 14.45 -5.06 -6.11
CA TRP A 158 14.85 -3.92 -6.94
C TRP A 158 14.99 -4.36 -8.38
N LYS A 159 14.67 -3.48 -9.29
CA LYS A 159 14.90 -3.66 -10.73
C LYS A 159 15.21 -2.30 -11.35
N ASN A 160 16.42 -2.17 -11.93
CA ASN A 160 16.88 -0.92 -12.55
C ASN A 160 16.70 0.30 -11.63
N ASP A 161 17.24 0.21 -10.41
CA ASP A 161 17.13 1.25 -9.37
C ASP A 161 15.73 1.53 -8.82
N GLU A 162 14.71 0.81 -9.24
CA GLU A 162 13.34 0.97 -8.78
C GLU A 162 12.91 -0.16 -7.84
N LYS A 163 12.11 0.19 -6.82
CA LYS A 163 11.41 -0.79 -6.00
C LYS A 163 10.46 -1.58 -6.90
N SER A 164 10.56 -2.91 -6.84
CA SER A 164 9.81 -3.83 -7.71
C SER A 164 9.53 -5.14 -6.98
N GLY A 165 8.53 -5.91 -7.44
CA GLY A 165 8.20 -7.18 -6.80
C GLY A 165 7.79 -7.02 -5.34
N ARG A 166 8.12 -7.98 -4.47
CA ARG A 166 7.77 -7.92 -3.06
C ARG A 166 8.77 -7.15 -2.24
N GLY A 167 8.25 -6.31 -1.32
CA GLY A 167 9.07 -5.56 -0.40
C GLY A 167 8.28 -4.93 0.75
N ARG A 168 8.98 -4.71 1.84
CA ARG A 168 8.48 -4.06 3.05
C ARG A 168 9.08 -2.66 3.15
N PHE A 169 8.24 -1.65 3.29
CA PHE A 169 8.64 -0.30 3.65
C PHE A 169 8.15 0.02 5.06
N GLU A 170 9.04 0.51 5.89
CA GLU A 170 8.72 0.97 7.24
C GLU A 170 9.13 2.44 7.37
N TRP A 171 8.14 3.28 7.65
CA TRP A 171 8.35 4.70 7.90
C TRP A 171 8.72 4.93 9.37
N GLY A 172 9.40 6.02 9.65
CA GLY A 172 9.86 6.35 11.01
C GLY A 172 8.75 6.64 12.03
N ASP A 173 7.51 6.79 11.55
CA ASP A 173 6.31 7.03 12.39
C ASP A 173 5.57 5.74 12.80
N GLY A 174 6.13 4.57 12.46
CA GLY A 174 5.52 3.26 12.71
C GLY A 174 4.55 2.78 11.63
N THR A 175 4.34 3.58 10.57
CA THR A 175 3.60 3.14 9.38
C THR A 175 4.38 2.06 8.64
N VAL A 176 3.70 1.04 8.15
CA VAL A 176 4.32 -0.09 7.44
C VAL A 176 3.51 -0.45 6.21
N TYR A 177 4.19 -0.67 5.10
CA TYR A 177 3.63 -1.37 3.95
C TYR A 177 4.42 -2.65 3.68
N ASP A 178 3.74 -3.77 3.55
CA ASP A 178 4.28 -5.07 3.16
C ASP A 178 3.46 -5.61 1.99
N GLY A 179 4.05 -5.65 0.81
CA GLY A 179 3.31 -5.98 -0.40
C GLY A 179 4.11 -5.87 -1.67
N GLU A 180 3.38 -5.79 -2.78
CA GLU A 180 3.96 -5.72 -4.13
C GLU A 180 4.22 -4.27 -4.55
N TRP A 181 5.29 -4.10 -5.33
CA TRP A 181 5.79 -2.83 -5.83
C TRP A 181 6.01 -2.90 -7.34
N ALA A 182 5.74 -1.82 -8.02
CA ALA A 182 6.12 -1.62 -9.42
C ALA A 182 6.46 -0.13 -9.63
N HIS A 183 7.60 0.15 -10.27
CA HIS A 183 8.04 1.52 -10.57
C HIS A 183 8.03 2.45 -9.34
N ASN A 184 8.57 1.96 -8.21
CA ASN A 184 8.61 2.66 -6.91
C ASN A 184 7.24 2.87 -6.22
N MET A 185 6.11 2.48 -6.83
CA MET A 185 4.75 2.61 -6.30
C MET A 185 4.23 1.29 -5.75
N ARG A 186 3.37 1.35 -4.73
CA ARG A 186 2.61 0.18 -4.24
C ARG A 186 1.67 -0.27 -5.34
N ASN A 187 1.75 -1.55 -5.70
CA ASN A 187 0.98 -2.12 -6.80
C ASN A 187 0.76 -3.61 -6.55
N GLY A 188 -0.38 -4.19 -6.91
CA GLY A 188 -0.70 -5.58 -6.60
C GLY A 188 -1.24 -5.78 -5.18
N GLU A 189 -0.99 -6.93 -4.55
CA GLU A 189 -1.49 -7.25 -3.22
C GLU A 189 -0.56 -6.69 -2.12
N GLY A 190 -1.15 -6.10 -1.07
CA GLY A 190 -0.36 -5.58 0.04
C GLY A 190 -1.16 -5.30 1.30
N THR A 191 -0.43 -5.22 2.41
CA THR A 191 -0.95 -4.84 3.73
C THR A 191 -0.32 -3.52 4.13
N TYR A 192 -1.14 -2.55 4.50
CA TYR A 192 -0.72 -1.25 5.00
C TYR A 192 -1.21 -1.07 6.44
N VAL A 193 -0.29 -0.86 7.36
CA VAL A 193 -0.57 -0.53 8.75
C VAL A 193 -0.29 0.95 8.95
N TYR A 194 -1.30 1.69 9.30
CA TYR A 194 -1.21 3.13 9.57
C TYR A 194 -0.67 3.39 10.97
N SER A 195 -0.02 4.51 11.20
CA SER A 195 0.42 4.95 12.53
C SER A 195 -0.74 5.13 13.52
N THR A 196 -1.96 5.34 13.02
CA THR A 196 -3.19 5.37 13.82
C THR A 196 -3.62 4.01 14.38
N GLY A 197 -3.03 2.90 13.88
CA GLY A 197 -3.44 1.53 14.20
C GLY A 197 -4.46 0.94 13.23
N ASP A 198 -4.91 1.71 12.23
CA ASP A 198 -5.72 1.18 11.16
C ASP A 198 -4.91 0.19 10.31
N LEU A 199 -5.59 -0.79 9.71
CA LEU A 199 -4.97 -1.76 8.83
C LEU A 199 -5.79 -1.90 7.55
N TYR A 200 -5.15 -1.75 6.42
CA TYR A 200 -5.72 -2.12 5.12
C TYR A 200 -5.00 -3.34 4.55
N LYS A 201 -5.74 -4.31 4.07
CA LYS A 201 -5.22 -5.47 3.33
C LYS A 201 -6.03 -5.64 2.05
N GLY A 202 -5.37 -5.59 0.90
CA GLY A 202 -6.04 -5.70 -0.39
C GLY A 202 -5.19 -5.26 -1.54
N LYS A 203 -5.84 -4.97 -2.66
CA LYS A 203 -5.17 -4.55 -3.89
C LYS A 203 -4.79 -3.07 -3.87
N TRP A 204 -3.68 -2.79 -4.54
CA TRP A 204 -3.12 -1.47 -4.75
C TRP A 204 -2.90 -1.24 -6.25
N GLN A 205 -3.06 -0.03 -6.68
CA GLN A 205 -2.69 0.44 -8.02
C GLN A 205 -2.17 1.87 -7.91
N ASP A 206 -0.93 2.08 -8.35
CA ASP A 206 -0.29 3.41 -8.39
C ASP A 206 -0.42 4.15 -7.04
N ASP A 207 0.02 3.49 -5.95
CA ASP A 207 -0.04 3.96 -4.56
C ASP A 207 -1.45 4.13 -3.95
N MET A 208 -2.51 3.79 -4.67
CA MET A 208 -3.89 3.90 -4.20
C MET A 208 -4.54 2.54 -3.96
N GLN A 209 -5.38 2.44 -2.94
CA GLN A 209 -6.23 1.27 -2.72
C GLN A 209 -7.14 1.06 -3.93
N HIS A 210 -7.21 -0.19 -4.42
CA HIS A 210 -7.95 -0.51 -5.62
C HIS A 210 -8.54 -1.93 -5.56
N GLY A 211 -9.63 -2.23 -6.31
CA GLY A 211 -10.24 -3.56 -6.32
C GLY A 211 -10.72 -4.00 -4.95
N LYS A 212 -10.58 -5.27 -4.62
CA LYS A 212 -11.04 -5.83 -3.34
C LYS A 212 -10.06 -5.54 -2.21
N GLY A 213 -10.61 -5.15 -1.04
CA GLY A 213 -9.81 -4.92 0.15
C GLY A 213 -10.62 -4.99 1.44
N VAL A 214 -9.91 -5.17 2.54
CA VAL A 214 -10.44 -5.16 3.90
C VAL A 214 -9.71 -4.07 4.67
N CYS A 215 -10.47 -3.15 5.26
CA CYS A 215 -9.96 -2.16 6.21
C CYS A 215 -10.46 -2.49 7.61
N ARG A 216 -9.55 -2.53 8.57
CA ARG A 216 -9.84 -2.61 10.01
C ARG A 216 -9.41 -1.31 10.64
N PHE A 217 -10.34 -0.58 11.19
CA PHE A 217 -10.09 0.70 11.83
C PHE A 217 -9.73 0.51 13.30
N ALA A 218 -8.91 1.38 13.84
CA ALA A 218 -8.49 1.34 15.24
C ALA A 218 -9.66 1.47 16.22
N ASN A 219 -10.76 2.12 15.79
CA ASN A 219 -12.00 2.21 16.57
C ASN A 219 -12.81 0.91 16.62
N GLY A 220 -12.36 -0.15 15.91
CA GLY A 220 -13.04 -1.45 15.83
C GLY A 220 -13.96 -1.64 14.64
N ASP A 221 -14.17 -0.62 13.82
CA ASP A 221 -14.93 -0.76 12.57
C ASP A 221 -14.18 -1.65 11.57
N ILE A 222 -14.94 -2.35 10.72
CA ILE A 222 -14.39 -3.16 9.64
C ILE A 222 -15.17 -2.85 8.37
N TYR A 223 -14.45 -2.61 7.28
CA TYR A 223 -15.00 -2.57 5.94
C TYR A 223 -14.36 -3.64 5.07
N GLU A 224 -15.17 -4.37 4.32
CA GLU A 224 -14.75 -5.35 3.32
C GLU A 224 -15.52 -5.10 2.03
N GLY A 225 -14.83 -4.76 0.95
CA GLY A 225 -15.52 -4.42 -0.30
C GLY A 225 -14.60 -3.90 -1.39
N ASP A 226 -15.22 -3.22 -2.35
CA ASP A 226 -14.53 -2.64 -3.48
C ASP A 226 -13.95 -1.27 -3.16
N TYR A 227 -12.77 -0.99 -3.75
CA TYR A 227 -12.08 0.30 -3.73
C TYR A 227 -11.79 0.76 -5.15
N TYR A 228 -11.87 2.04 -5.38
CA TYR A 228 -11.42 2.69 -6.60
C TYR A 228 -10.70 4.00 -6.24
N LYS A 229 -9.40 4.09 -6.60
CA LYS A 229 -8.54 5.26 -6.32
C LYS A 229 -8.61 5.73 -4.85
N GLY A 230 -8.52 4.76 -3.92
CA GLY A 230 -8.53 5.02 -2.48
C GLY A 230 -9.91 5.10 -1.83
N GLU A 231 -10.99 5.21 -2.62
CA GLU A 231 -12.34 5.39 -2.11
C GLU A 231 -13.15 4.08 -2.13
N ARG A 232 -13.94 3.84 -1.07
CA ARG A 232 -14.89 2.71 -1.04
C ARG A 232 -15.94 2.92 -2.12
N THR A 233 -16.17 1.88 -2.93
CA THR A 233 -17.10 1.93 -4.05
C THR A 233 -17.76 0.56 -4.25
N GLY A 234 -18.68 0.43 -5.22
CA GLY A 234 -19.29 -0.86 -5.55
C GLY A 234 -19.98 -1.51 -4.35
N VAL A 235 -19.85 -2.84 -4.21
CA VAL A 235 -20.49 -3.60 -3.14
C VAL A 235 -19.52 -3.80 -1.97
N GLY A 236 -20.01 -3.54 -0.75
CA GLY A 236 -19.23 -3.73 0.46
C GLY A 236 -20.05 -4.09 1.69
N LEU A 237 -19.36 -4.68 2.65
CA LEU A 237 -19.85 -4.98 3.99
C LEU A 237 -19.14 -4.10 5.00
N ALA A 238 -19.87 -3.28 5.74
CA ALA A 238 -19.36 -2.54 6.88
C ALA A 238 -19.90 -3.14 8.17
N LYS A 239 -19.03 -3.36 9.15
CA LYS A 239 -19.34 -3.74 10.53
C LYS A 239 -18.81 -2.64 11.42
N TYR A 240 -19.68 -2.04 12.21
CA TYR A 240 -19.33 -0.93 13.08
C TYR A 240 -19.10 -1.44 14.51
N ALA A 241 -18.23 -0.79 15.25
CA ALA A 241 -17.89 -1.14 16.63
C ALA A 241 -19.10 -1.11 17.58
N ASN A 242 -20.10 -0.26 17.27
CA ASN A 242 -21.36 -0.21 18.00
C ASN A 242 -22.29 -1.41 17.75
N GLY A 243 -21.91 -2.34 16.87
CA GLY A 243 -22.69 -3.53 16.51
C GLY A 243 -23.54 -3.40 15.25
N ASP A 244 -23.67 -2.21 14.67
CA ASP A 244 -24.37 -2.02 13.41
C ASP A 244 -23.67 -2.75 12.25
N ARG A 245 -24.43 -3.15 11.24
CA ARG A 245 -23.90 -3.79 10.04
C ARG A 245 -24.60 -3.22 8.82
N TYR A 246 -23.84 -2.90 7.79
CA TYR A 246 -24.36 -2.50 6.50
C TYR A 246 -23.81 -3.42 5.41
N ASN A 247 -24.67 -3.88 4.53
CA ASN A 247 -24.33 -4.62 3.33
C ASN A 247 -25.02 -3.96 2.15
N GLY A 248 -24.26 -3.44 1.20
CA GLY A 248 -24.84 -2.73 0.07
C GLY A 248 -23.80 -1.98 -0.75
N HIS A 249 -24.33 -1.09 -1.58
CA HIS A 249 -23.50 -0.27 -2.47
C HIS A 249 -22.88 0.91 -1.75
N PHE A 250 -21.67 1.25 -2.17
CA PHE A 250 -20.94 2.46 -1.79
C PHE A 250 -20.58 3.27 -3.06
N LEU A 251 -20.50 4.57 -2.91
CA LEU A 251 -19.99 5.49 -3.91
C LEU A 251 -19.22 6.61 -3.20
N ASN A 252 -17.94 6.81 -3.59
CA ASN A 252 -17.05 7.81 -2.99
C ASN A 252 -17.03 7.77 -1.45
N GLY A 253 -16.96 6.56 -0.88
CA GLY A 253 -16.91 6.35 0.57
C GLY A 253 -18.25 6.32 1.30
N PHE A 254 -19.36 6.75 0.67
CA PHE A 254 -20.70 6.86 1.26
C PHE A 254 -21.60 5.67 0.86
N LYS A 255 -22.54 5.28 1.75
CA LYS A 255 -23.62 4.34 1.40
C LYS A 255 -24.44 4.94 0.27
N HIS A 256 -24.68 4.18 -0.80
CA HIS A 256 -25.37 4.62 -1.99
C HIS A 256 -26.13 3.47 -2.65
N GLY A 257 -27.12 3.77 -3.50
CA GLY A 257 -27.88 2.71 -4.21
C GLY A 257 -28.61 1.77 -3.27
N GLN A 258 -28.65 0.48 -3.58
CA GLN A 258 -29.34 -0.53 -2.76
C GLN A 258 -28.46 -0.99 -1.60
N GLY A 259 -29.05 -1.11 -0.41
CA GLY A 259 -28.34 -1.62 0.76
C GLY A 259 -29.24 -1.97 1.92
N THR A 260 -28.72 -2.81 2.78
CA THR A 260 -29.37 -3.26 4.02
C THR A 260 -28.51 -2.84 5.20
N VAL A 261 -29.11 -2.16 6.17
CA VAL A 261 -28.53 -1.96 7.50
C VAL A 261 -29.28 -2.80 8.52
N VAL A 262 -28.54 -3.42 9.43
CA VAL A 262 -29.07 -4.02 10.66
C VAL A 262 -28.40 -3.29 11.81
N TRP A 263 -29.20 -2.59 12.60
CA TRP A 263 -28.70 -1.87 13.77
C TRP A 263 -28.50 -2.81 14.97
N ALA A 264 -27.66 -2.41 15.89
CA ALA A 264 -27.36 -3.17 17.12
C ALA A 264 -28.59 -3.46 17.96
N ASN A 265 -29.60 -2.59 17.92
CA ASN A 265 -30.89 -2.78 18.60
C ASN A 265 -31.77 -3.87 17.96
N GLY A 266 -31.39 -4.39 16.77
CA GLY A 266 -32.11 -5.41 16.02
C GLY A 266 -33.07 -4.87 14.96
N ASP A 267 -33.19 -3.55 14.81
CA ASP A 267 -33.95 -2.96 13.71
C ASP A 267 -33.22 -3.17 12.39
N LYS A 268 -33.97 -3.20 11.28
CA LYS A 268 -33.42 -3.44 9.94
C LYS A 268 -34.06 -2.49 8.93
N TYR A 269 -33.23 -1.93 8.05
CA TYR A 269 -33.71 -1.22 6.88
C TYR A 269 -33.14 -1.86 5.61
N GLU A 270 -34.00 -2.05 4.63
CA GLU A 270 -33.66 -2.56 3.30
C GLU A 270 -34.21 -1.58 2.26
N GLY A 271 -33.33 -0.97 1.46
CA GLY A 271 -33.78 0.02 0.49
C GLY A 271 -32.69 0.86 -0.11
N GLN A 272 -33.13 1.99 -0.67
CA GLN A 272 -32.26 2.93 -1.37
C GLN A 272 -31.56 3.89 -0.42
N TRP A 273 -30.32 4.23 -0.77
CA TRP A 273 -29.41 5.11 -0.04
C TRP A 273 -28.84 6.16 -0.97
N ALA A 274 -28.60 7.34 -0.46
CA ALA A 274 -27.83 8.39 -1.09
C ALA A 274 -27.05 9.15 0.01
N ASN A 275 -25.71 9.24 -0.15
CA ASN A 275 -24.83 9.97 0.77
C ASN A 275 -25.08 9.61 2.25
N ASP A 276 -25.00 8.31 2.58
CA ASP A 276 -25.25 7.71 3.90
C ASP A 276 -26.68 7.83 4.45
N GLN A 277 -27.60 8.45 3.72
CA GLN A 277 -28.97 8.64 4.14
C GLN A 277 -29.93 7.70 3.39
N ARG A 278 -30.98 7.22 4.08
CA ARG A 278 -32.08 6.48 3.44
C ARG A 278 -32.76 7.45 2.45
N ASN A 279 -32.83 7.07 1.18
CA ASN A 279 -33.37 7.97 0.14
C ASN A 279 -33.98 7.12 -0.98
N GLY A 280 -35.25 7.34 -1.31
CA GLY A 280 -36.01 6.52 -2.24
C GLY A 280 -36.81 5.43 -1.53
N LYS A 281 -37.16 4.36 -2.24
CA LYS A 281 -38.00 3.29 -1.73
C LYS A 281 -37.25 2.40 -0.74
N GLY A 282 -37.90 2.04 0.39
CA GLY A 282 -37.30 1.16 1.37
C GLY A 282 -38.28 0.61 2.38
N LYS A 283 -37.83 -0.44 3.08
CA LYS A 283 -38.58 -1.18 4.09
C LYS A 283 -37.81 -1.11 5.40
N LEU A 284 -38.46 -0.56 6.42
CA LEU A 284 -38.00 -0.59 7.81
C LEU A 284 -38.71 -1.71 8.55
N THR A 285 -37.97 -2.55 9.25
CA THR A 285 -38.49 -3.60 10.13
C THR A 285 -37.90 -3.37 11.52
N THR A 286 -38.73 -3.18 12.53
CA THR A 286 -38.26 -3.05 13.91
C THR A 286 -38.00 -4.44 14.53
N LYS A 287 -37.21 -4.50 15.59
CA LYS A 287 -36.99 -5.73 16.38
C LYS A 287 -38.32 -6.32 16.90
N GLN A 288 -39.32 -5.49 17.17
CA GLN A 288 -40.65 -5.90 17.62
C GLN A 288 -41.50 -6.51 16.52
N GLY A 289 -41.09 -6.38 15.24
CA GLY A 289 -41.82 -6.90 14.10
C GLY A 289 -42.72 -5.86 13.41
N ASP A 290 -42.64 -4.59 13.75
CA ASP A 290 -43.28 -3.54 12.97
C ASP A 290 -42.63 -3.42 11.61
N ILE A 291 -43.40 -3.28 10.56
CA ILE A 291 -42.90 -3.14 9.18
C ILE A 291 -43.50 -1.83 8.62
N ILE A 292 -42.61 -1.00 8.06
CA ILE A 292 -42.99 0.21 7.32
C ILE A 292 -42.37 0.12 5.95
N ASP A 293 -43.19 0.03 4.92
CA ASP A 293 -42.80 0.04 3.52
C ASP A 293 -43.20 1.36 2.90
N GLY A 294 -42.28 2.11 2.31
CA GLY A 294 -42.55 3.42 1.76
C GLY A 294 -41.35 4.13 1.18
N TYR A 295 -41.52 5.44 1.02
CA TYR A 295 -40.47 6.29 0.51
C TYR A 295 -39.76 7.03 1.64
N PHE A 296 -38.47 7.28 1.44
CA PHE A 296 -37.61 8.02 2.33
C PHE A 296 -36.98 9.18 1.56
N LYS A 297 -36.78 10.29 2.22
CA LYS A 297 -35.98 11.43 1.73
C LYS A 297 -35.16 11.96 2.90
N ASP A 298 -33.86 12.12 2.67
CA ASP A 298 -32.89 12.64 3.65
C ASP A 298 -33.04 11.95 5.03
N GLY A 299 -33.14 10.61 5.00
CA GLY A 299 -33.27 9.75 6.19
C GLY A 299 -34.67 9.66 6.79
N GLN A 300 -35.65 10.44 6.33
CA GLN A 300 -36.97 10.54 6.90
C GLN A 300 -38.07 9.94 6.00
N LEU A 301 -39.16 9.44 6.59
CA LEU A 301 -40.34 9.00 5.83
C LEU A 301 -40.89 10.17 4.98
N HIS A 302 -41.19 9.89 3.71
CA HIS A 302 -41.69 10.86 2.76
C HIS A 302 -42.62 10.17 1.75
N GLY A 303 -43.67 10.86 1.28
CA GLY A 303 -44.66 10.26 0.37
C GLY A 303 -45.52 9.17 1.02
N GLU A 304 -46.05 8.28 0.21
CA GLU A 304 -46.93 7.21 0.68
C GLU A 304 -46.13 6.13 1.42
N CYS A 305 -46.65 5.75 2.61
CA CYS A 305 -46.06 4.69 3.43
C CYS A 305 -47.17 3.74 3.93
N ILE A 306 -46.89 2.44 3.94
CA ILE A 306 -47.76 1.40 4.46
C ILE A 306 -47.08 0.81 5.68
N GLY A 307 -47.78 0.73 6.80
CA GLY A 307 -47.30 0.09 8.02
C GLY A 307 -48.11 -1.14 8.39
N HIS A 308 -47.39 -2.18 8.79
CA HIS A 308 -47.91 -3.40 9.41
C HIS A 308 -47.26 -3.51 10.78
N MET A 309 -48.05 -3.30 11.83
CA MET A 309 -47.53 -3.27 13.19
C MET A 309 -47.55 -4.65 13.82
N ALA A 310 -46.65 -4.95 14.72
CA ALA A 310 -46.56 -6.22 15.42
C ALA A 310 -47.79 -6.57 16.22
N ASN A 311 -48.55 -5.54 16.67
CA ASN A 311 -49.84 -5.73 17.36
C ASN A 311 -51.00 -6.07 16.42
N GLY A 312 -50.76 -6.23 15.12
CA GLY A 312 -51.76 -6.58 14.10
C GLY A 312 -52.45 -5.36 13.46
N SER A 313 -52.17 -4.12 13.91
CA SER A 313 -52.72 -2.93 13.26
C SER A 313 -51.97 -2.61 11.97
N LYS A 314 -52.67 -1.86 11.09
CA LYS A 314 -52.10 -1.43 9.79
C LYS A 314 -52.40 0.04 9.57
N PHE A 315 -51.59 0.67 8.73
CA PHE A 315 -51.88 2.01 8.25
C PHE A 315 -51.40 2.20 6.81
N LYS A 316 -52.08 3.07 6.10
CA LYS A 316 -51.61 3.69 4.85
C LYS A 316 -51.71 5.21 5.04
N SER A 317 -50.58 5.88 5.01
CA SER A 317 -50.49 7.31 5.34
C SER A 317 -49.52 8.00 4.39
N HIS A 318 -49.75 9.28 4.18
CA HIS A 318 -48.77 10.12 3.48
C HIS A 318 -47.89 10.83 4.52
N TYR A 319 -46.59 10.95 4.21
CA TYR A 319 -45.58 11.58 5.06
C TYR A 319 -44.88 12.70 4.32
N GLN A 320 -44.54 13.76 5.04
CA GLN A 320 -43.66 14.82 4.57
C GLN A 320 -42.66 15.14 5.69
N ASN A 321 -41.35 14.97 5.37
CA ASN A 321 -40.26 15.21 6.31
C ASN A 321 -40.47 14.51 7.67
N GLY A 322 -40.79 13.22 7.64
CA GLY A 322 -41.00 12.37 8.83
C GLY A 322 -42.32 12.53 9.55
N LYS A 323 -43.16 13.50 9.15
CA LYS A 323 -44.48 13.75 9.77
C LYS A 323 -45.62 13.29 8.87
N ARG A 324 -46.65 12.66 9.44
CA ARG A 324 -47.88 12.36 8.69
C ARG A 324 -48.52 13.65 8.20
N GLN A 325 -48.91 13.65 6.93
CA GLN A 325 -49.48 14.80 6.24
C GLN A 325 -50.54 14.34 5.24
N GLY A 326 -51.73 14.95 5.25
CA GLY A 326 -52.82 14.57 4.34
C GLY A 326 -53.55 13.29 4.75
N PRO A 327 -54.13 12.53 3.76
CA PRO A 327 -55.03 11.41 4.05
C PRO A 327 -54.29 10.22 4.67
N SER A 328 -54.96 9.57 5.63
CA SER A 328 -54.53 8.38 6.30
C SER A 328 -55.67 7.41 6.50
N ILE A 329 -55.37 6.15 6.35
CA ILE A 329 -56.23 5.03 6.64
C ILE A 329 -55.55 4.21 7.71
N GLU A 330 -56.21 3.98 8.83
CA GLU A 330 -55.68 3.17 9.92
C GLU A 330 -56.70 2.04 10.23
N GLU A 331 -56.18 0.86 10.42
CA GLU A 331 -56.97 -0.33 10.76
C GLU A 331 -56.37 -0.99 11.99
N ASP A 332 -57.20 -1.23 13.00
CA ASP A 332 -56.75 -1.95 14.18
C ASP A 332 -56.82 -3.46 13.99
N LYS A 333 -56.32 -4.22 14.98
CA LYS A 333 -56.30 -5.69 14.95
C LYS A 333 -57.68 -6.33 14.87
N SER A 334 -58.75 -5.61 15.22
CA SER A 334 -60.15 -6.07 15.17
C SER A 334 -60.78 -5.84 13.79
N GLY A 335 -60.11 -5.13 12.90
CA GLY A 335 -60.59 -4.72 11.59
C GLY A 335 -61.41 -3.42 11.63
N GLN A 336 -61.46 -2.73 12.77
CA GLN A 336 -62.04 -1.39 12.81
C GLN A 336 -61.10 -0.40 12.10
N ARG A 337 -61.68 0.48 11.27
CA ARG A 337 -60.94 1.35 10.38
C ARG A 337 -61.31 2.80 10.62
N ILE A 338 -60.27 3.66 10.66
CA ILE A 338 -60.41 5.11 10.65
C ILE A 338 -59.79 5.70 9.39
N GLU A 339 -60.58 6.48 8.68
CA GLU A 339 -60.13 7.31 7.57
C GLU A 339 -60.10 8.76 8.05
N CYS A 340 -58.94 9.41 8.03
CA CYS A 340 -58.76 10.75 8.59
C CYS A 340 -57.63 11.49 7.86
N ASN A 341 -57.54 12.79 8.13
CA ASN A 341 -56.42 13.60 7.64
C ASN A 341 -55.45 13.94 8.75
N TYR A 342 -54.20 14.18 8.36
CA TYR A 342 -53.14 14.64 9.22
C TYR A 342 -52.58 15.99 8.73
N LYS A 343 -52.22 16.84 9.67
CA LYS A 343 -51.47 18.07 9.48
C LYS A 343 -50.35 18.10 10.51
N ASP A 344 -49.11 18.20 10.06
CA ASP A 344 -47.90 18.23 10.88
C ASP A 344 -47.82 17.10 11.94
N GLY A 345 -48.24 15.89 11.58
CA GLY A 345 -48.22 14.69 12.42
C GLY A 345 -49.41 14.57 13.40
N ARG A 346 -50.38 15.48 13.36
CA ARG A 346 -51.59 15.43 14.17
C ARG A 346 -52.82 15.22 13.29
N ARG A 347 -53.80 14.43 13.78
CA ARG A 347 -55.11 14.34 13.09
C ARG A 347 -55.74 15.68 13.02
N ASP A 348 -56.16 16.12 11.84
CA ASP A 348 -56.78 17.45 11.61
C ASP A 348 -57.72 17.37 10.40
N GLY A 349 -58.96 17.86 10.54
CA GLY A 349 -60.00 17.76 9.53
C GLY A 349 -60.93 16.55 9.71
N PRO A 350 -61.76 16.26 8.69
CA PRO A 350 -62.81 15.24 8.78
C PRO A 350 -62.25 13.83 9.00
N TYR A 351 -63.04 13.01 9.75
CA TYR A 351 -62.77 11.60 9.93
C TYR A 351 -64.04 10.74 9.81
N VAL A 352 -63.86 9.48 9.39
CA VAL A 352 -64.90 8.46 9.35
C VAL A 352 -64.33 7.22 10.01
N GLU A 353 -65.04 6.67 10.99
CA GLU A 353 -64.79 5.37 11.62
C GLU A 353 -65.76 4.32 11.06
N LYS A 354 -65.21 3.18 10.66
CA LYS A 354 -65.96 2.06 10.10
C LYS A 354 -65.70 0.79 10.91
N ASP A 355 -66.70 -0.06 11.02
CA ASP A 355 -66.53 -1.40 11.57
C ASP A 355 -65.82 -2.31 10.57
N ARG A 356 -65.56 -3.57 10.96
CA ARG A 356 -64.86 -4.58 10.12
C ARG A 356 -65.61 -4.93 8.81
N ASN A 357 -66.92 -4.62 8.76
CA ASN A 357 -67.78 -4.83 7.61
C ASN A 357 -67.87 -3.60 6.70
N GLY A 358 -67.18 -2.52 7.07
CA GLY A 358 -67.17 -1.25 6.33
C GLY A 358 -68.33 -0.31 6.65
N LYS A 359 -69.22 -0.65 7.61
CA LYS A 359 -70.31 0.21 8.04
C LYS A 359 -69.78 1.36 8.86
N ILE A 360 -70.23 2.59 8.59
CA ILE A 360 -69.86 3.80 9.35
C ILE A 360 -70.44 3.69 10.75
N VAL A 361 -69.59 3.77 11.77
CA VAL A 361 -70.00 3.75 13.19
C VAL A 361 -69.84 5.13 13.83
N ARG A 362 -69.01 6.00 13.29
CA ARG A 362 -68.81 7.35 13.75
C ARG A 362 -68.19 8.23 12.65
N GLN A 363 -68.52 9.51 12.65
CA GLN A 363 -67.89 10.52 11.85
C GLN A 363 -67.87 11.86 12.58
N GLY A 364 -66.93 12.74 12.21
CA GLY A 364 -66.78 14.05 12.85
C GLY A 364 -65.56 14.77 12.33
N ASN A 365 -65.04 15.66 13.15
CA ASN A 365 -63.85 16.44 12.79
C ASN A 365 -62.79 16.35 13.87
N TYR A 366 -61.51 16.37 13.49
CA TYR A 366 -60.39 16.62 14.39
C TYR A 366 -59.88 18.04 14.23
N VAL A 367 -59.54 18.67 15.34
CA VAL A 367 -58.81 19.93 15.36
C VAL A 367 -57.59 19.75 16.23
N ASN A 368 -56.40 19.88 15.64
CA ASN A 368 -55.12 19.70 16.35
C ASN A 368 -55.04 18.39 17.18
N GLY A 369 -55.54 17.27 16.67
CA GLY A 369 -55.54 15.94 17.29
C GLY A 369 -56.68 15.65 18.26
N ARG A 370 -57.59 16.58 18.50
CA ARG A 370 -58.75 16.40 19.39
C ARG A 370 -60.03 16.24 18.60
N LYS A 371 -60.86 15.24 18.95
CA LYS A 371 -62.20 15.04 18.37
C LYS A 371 -63.11 16.24 18.81
N GLN A 372 -63.84 16.78 17.85
CA GLN A 372 -64.84 17.78 18.07
C GLN A 372 -66.23 17.11 18.09
#